data_dfa36713ded358ad83a541f3119ba4c1
#
_entry.id   dfa36713ded358ad83a541f3119ba4c1
#
_cell.length_a   1.000
_cell.length_b   1.000
_cell.length_c   1.000
_cell.angle_alpha   90.00
_cell.angle_beta   90.00
_cell.angle_gamma   90.00
#
_symmetry.space_group_name_H-M   'P 1'
#
loop_
_entity.id
_entity.type
_entity.pdbx_description
1 polymer ?
#
loop_
_entity_poly.entity_id
_entity_poly.type
_entity_poly.pdbx_seq_one_letter_code
_entity_poly.pdbx_strand_id
1 'polypeptide(L)'
;MERCERIHLPKRHILLSAPITGAYDEHDFSVAADFSLRLKTIFGLYDNFGSRISVENICSDNFNDYDCFFYYGTNDERPYDAVLPAGEYLRAFSVGSWDRLKDVYDRLLSYSQDQGLTLTGFAYEEGLNEMALRERGDYITMITVAYTQ
;
A
#
# COMPACT_ATOMS: atom_id res chain seq x y z
N MET A 1 10.99 -9.40 11.62
CA MET A 1 9.57 -9.73 11.79
C MET A 1 8.85 -9.72 10.45
N GLU A 2 9.01 -10.78 9.73
CA GLU A 2 8.53 -10.87 8.34
C GLU A 2 7.51 -12.00 8.22
N ARG A 3 6.42 -11.90 8.94
CA ARG A 3 5.37 -12.91 8.89
C ARG A 3 4.11 -12.35 8.23
N CYS A 4 3.35 -13.25 7.68
CA CYS A 4 2.06 -12.96 7.07
C CYS A 4 0.95 -13.37 8.03
N GLU A 5 -0.06 -12.53 8.18
CA GLU A 5 -1.21 -12.82 9.04
C GLU A 5 -2.52 -12.53 8.34
N ARG A 6 -3.55 -13.27 8.71
CA ARG A 6 -4.93 -13.01 8.26
C ARG A 6 -5.59 -12.06 9.24
N ILE A 7 -6.22 -11.02 8.71
CA ILE A 7 -6.94 -10.05 9.53
C ILE A 7 -8.29 -9.74 8.90
N HIS A 8 -9.23 -9.33 9.73
CA HIS A 8 -10.49 -8.77 9.26
C HIS A 8 -10.45 -7.25 9.39
N LEU A 9 -10.77 -6.54 8.33
CA LEU A 9 -10.79 -5.08 8.32
C LEU A 9 -12.20 -4.58 8.01
N PRO A 10 -12.62 -3.48 8.66
CA PRO A 10 -13.88 -2.84 8.31
C PRO A 10 -13.80 -2.14 6.96
N LYS A 11 -14.95 -1.73 6.46
CA LYS A 11 -15.03 -0.87 5.26
C LYS A 11 -14.19 0.39 5.49
N ARG A 12 -13.38 0.76 4.50
CA ARG A 12 -12.51 1.94 4.54
C ARG A 12 -12.68 2.76 3.29
N HIS A 13 -12.61 4.07 3.44
CA HIS A 13 -12.61 5.03 2.33
C HIS A 13 -11.19 5.47 2.04
N ILE A 14 -10.85 5.61 0.77
CA ILE A 14 -9.51 6.02 0.35
C ILE A 14 -9.56 7.16 -0.67
N LEU A 15 -8.51 7.98 -0.62
CA LEU A 15 -8.19 8.93 -1.67
C LEU A 15 -7.12 8.31 -2.56
N LEU A 16 -7.19 8.59 -3.85
CA LEU A 16 -6.25 8.09 -4.84
C LEU A 16 -5.63 9.27 -5.58
N SER A 17 -4.33 9.20 -5.82
CA SER A 17 -3.65 10.17 -6.67
C SER A 17 -3.89 9.89 -8.14
N ALA A 18 -3.37 10.77 -9.00
CA ALA A 18 -3.20 10.47 -10.40
C ALA A 18 -2.24 9.26 -10.56
N PRO A 19 -2.25 8.59 -11.72
CA PRO A 19 -1.35 7.46 -11.95
C PRO A 19 0.12 7.84 -11.80
N ILE A 20 0.92 6.89 -11.29
CA ILE A 20 2.37 7.00 -11.17
C ILE A 20 3.04 5.91 -12.01
N THR A 21 4.36 6.02 -12.16
CA THR A 21 5.14 5.02 -12.90
C THR A 21 5.82 4.03 -11.95
N GLY A 22 6.13 4.47 -10.73
CA GLY A 22 6.94 3.70 -9.79
C GLY A 22 8.44 3.88 -9.97
N ALA A 23 8.84 4.66 -10.96
CA ALA A 23 10.27 4.89 -11.26
C ALA A 23 10.90 5.99 -10.41
N TYR A 24 10.12 6.68 -9.59
CA TYR A 24 10.54 7.83 -8.78
C TYR A 24 11.17 8.94 -9.62
N ASP A 25 10.61 9.19 -10.79
CA ASP A 25 11.01 10.24 -11.71
C ASP A 25 10.28 11.56 -11.40
N GLU A 26 10.50 12.58 -12.26
CA GLU A 26 9.85 13.89 -12.11
C GLU A 26 8.33 13.78 -12.12
N HIS A 27 7.78 12.88 -12.94
CA HIS A 27 6.33 12.66 -12.99
C HIS A 27 5.81 12.20 -11.64
N ASP A 28 6.43 11.19 -11.05
CA ASP A 28 6.00 10.64 -9.76
C ASP A 28 6.15 11.68 -8.65
N PHE A 29 7.22 12.47 -8.65
CA PHE A 29 7.39 13.55 -7.68
C PHE A 29 6.33 14.64 -7.82
N SER A 30 5.96 14.98 -9.05
CA SER A 30 4.89 15.94 -9.32
C SER A 30 3.54 15.44 -8.80
N VAL A 31 3.21 14.17 -9.04
CA VAL A 31 1.99 13.55 -8.53
C VAL A 31 2.00 13.53 -7.00
N ALA A 32 3.14 13.19 -6.39
CA ALA A 32 3.28 13.19 -4.93
C ALA A 32 3.06 14.57 -4.33
N ALA A 33 3.63 15.61 -4.94
CA ALA A 33 3.44 17.00 -4.49
C ALA A 33 1.99 17.42 -4.58
N ASP A 34 1.32 17.13 -5.69
CA ASP A 34 -0.10 17.44 -5.88
C ASP A 34 -0.97 16.70 -4.87
N PHE A 35 -0.66 15.43 -4.61
CA PHE A 35 -1.41 14.63 -3.66
C PHE A 35 -1.22 15.14 -2.23
N SER A 36 0.00 15.50 -1.84
CA SER A 36 0.28 16.12 -0.54
C SER A 36 -0.53 17.40 -0.34
N LEU A 37 -0.58 18.24 -1.37
CA LEU A 37 -1.34 19.49 -1.31
C LEU A 37 -2.84 19.22 -1.18
N ARG A 38 -3.35 18.21 -1.88
CA ARG A 38 -4.74 17.79 -1.76
C ARG A 38 -5.07 17.34 -0.34
N LEU A 39 -4.19 16.54 0.28
CA LEU A 39 -4.37 16.10 1.67
C LEU A 39 -4.36 17.29 2.63
N LYS A 40 -3.45 18.25 2.41
CA LYS A 40 -3.42 19.48 3.21
C LYS A 40 -4.72 20.26 3.10
N THR A 41 -5.28 20.35 1.89
CA THR A 41 -6.52 21.06 1.64
C THR A 41 -7.71 20.38 2.32
N ILE A 42 -7.79 19.04 2.25
CA ILE A 42 -8.91 18.28 2.79
C ILE A 42 -8.84 18.14 4.32
N PHE A 43 -7.66 17.80 4.84
CA PHE A 43 -7.49 17.43 6.25
C PHE A 43 -6.76 18.48 7.09
N GLY A 44 -6.24 19.53 6.45
CA GLY A 44 -5.57 20.62 7.15
C GLY A 44 -4.12 20.32 7.57
N LEU A 45 -3.58 19.18 7.17
CA LEU A 45 -2.22 18.78 7.54
C LEU A 45 -1.54 18.02 6.41
N TYR A 46 -0.21 18.03 6.43
CA TYR A 46 0.57 17.11 5.60
C TYR A 46 0.75 15.81 6.35
N ASP A 47 0.49 14.70 5.68
CA ASP A 47 0.64 13.38 6.26
C ASP A 47 1.28 12.45 5.24
N ASN A 48 1.83 11.36 5.73
CA ASN A 48 2.39 10.33 4.86
C ASN A 48 1.27 9.57 4.15
N PHE A 49 1.55 9.18 2.94
CA PHE A 49 0.64 8.34 2.16
C PHE A 49 1.41 7.16 1.58
N GLY A 50 0.67 6.16 1.16
CA GLY A 50 1.26 4.94 0.64
C GLY A 50 1.15 4.84 -0.87
N SER A 51 1.58 3.70 -1.38
CA SER A 51 1.50 3.34 -2.79
C SER A 51 0.76 2.03 -2.95
N ARG A 52 0.05 1.83 -4.05
CA ARG A 52 -0.58 0.55 -4.34
C ARG A 52 -0.08 -0.03 -5.65
N ILE A 53 0.00 -1.35 -5.68
CA ILE A 53 0.40 -2.11 -6.86
C ILE A 53 -0.62 -3.22 -7.09
N SER A 54 -0.96 -3.48 -8.35
CA SER A 54 -1.97 -4.50 -8.65
C SER A 54 -1.46 -5.90 -8.31
N VAL A 55 -2.38 -6.76 -7.89
CA VAL A 55 -2.09 -8.18 -7.66
C VAL A 55 -1.60 -8.82 -8.97
N GLU A 56 -2.15 -8.42 -10.11
CA GLU A 56 -1.69 -8.89 -11.41
C GLU A 56 -0.19 -8.63 -11.61
N ASN A 57 0.29 -7.43 -11.29
CA ASN A 57 1.71 -7.10 -11.41
C ASN A 57 2.57 -7.89 -10.42
N ILE A 58 2.08 -8.09 -9.20
CA ILE A 58 2.78 -8.92 -8.21
C ILE A 58 2.94 -10.36 -8.72
N CYS A 59 1.88 -10.94 -9.26
CA CYS A 59 1.89 -12.30 -9.78
C CYS A 59 2.75 -12.44 -11.04
N SER A 60 2.96 -11.37 -11.78
CA SER A 60 3.78 -11.33 -12.99
C SER A 60 5.23 -10.94 -12.72
N ASP A 61 5.64 -10.85 -11.45
CA ASP A 61 6.98 -10.44 -11.02
C ASP A 61 7.34 -9.01 -11.49
N ASN A 62 6.33 -8.15 -11.67
CA ASN A 62 6.50 -6.77 -12.10
C ASN A 62 6.29 -5.81 -10.92
N PHE A 63 7.33 -5.63 -10.12
CA PHE A 63 7.29 -4.85 -8.88
C PHE A 63 7.64 -3.37 -9.07
N ASN A 64 7.85 -2.92 -10.31
CA ASN A 64 8.21 -1.54 -10.60
C ASN A 64 7.05 -0.74 -11.20
N ASP A 65 5.92 -1.39 -11.47
CA ASP A 65 4.78 -0.77 -12.14
C ASP A 65 3.66 -0.51 -11.14
N TYR A 66 3.81 0.55 -10.37
CA TYR A 66 2.83 0.96 -9.38
C TYR A 66 1.64 1.66 -10.04
N ASP A 67 0.47 1.58 -9.40
CA ASP A 67 -0.76 2.19 -9.90
C ASP A 67 -0.85 3.67 -9.53
N CYS A 68 -0.86 3.98 -8.25
CA CYS A 68 -0.97 5.36 -7.74
C CYS A 68 -0.62 5.42 -6.25
N PHE A 69 -0.57 6.64 -5.70
CA PHE A 69 -0.55 6.85 -4.26
C PHE A 69 -1.95 6.77 -3.70
N PHE A 70 -2.05 6.43 -2.42
CA PHE A 70 -3.32 6.35 -1.73
C PHE A 70 -3.21 6.87 -0.30
N TYR A 71 -4.35 7.23 0.27
CA TYR A 71 -4.45 7.67 1.66
C TYR A 71 -5.74 7.15 2.27
N TYR A 72 -5.65 6.49 3.43
CA TYR A 72 -6.84 6.06 4.15
C TYR A 72 -7.52 7.27 4.79
N GLY A 73 -8.76 7.50 4.41
CA GLY A 73 -9.56 8.55 4.99
C GLY A 73 -10.23 8.13 6.30
N THR A 74 -10.92 9.08 6.88
CA THR A 74 -11.75 8.85 8.06
C THR A 74 -13.17 8.47 7.62
N ASN A 75 -13.95 7.88 8.55
CA ASN A 75 -15.35 7.53 8.29
C ASN A 75 -16.25 8.77 8.42
N ASP A 76 -16.07 9.74 7.54
CA ASP A 76 -16.90 10.94 7.48
C ASP A 76 -17.58 11.02 6.11
N GLU A 77 -18.39 12.07 5.90
CA GLU A 77 -19.19 12.25 4.69
C GLU A 77 -18.43 12.91 3.53
N ARG A 78 -17.09 13.00 3.63
CA ARG A 78 -16.31 13.62 2.56
C ARG A 78 -16.34 12.77 1.30
N PRO A 79 -16.21 13.38 0.10
CA PRO A 79 -16.12 12.61 -1.12
C PRO A 79 -14.76 11.91 -1.22
N TYR A 80 -14.76 10.60 -1.11
CA TYR A 80 -13.57 9.76 -1.32
C TYR A 80 -13.59 9.19 -2.73
N ASP A 81 -12.41 8.75 -3.20
CA ASP A 81 -12.27 8.25 -4.57
C ASP A 81 -12.67 6.79 -4.70
N ALA A 82 -12.52 6.02 -3.62
CA ALA A 82 -12.86 4.62 -3.64
C ALA A 82 -13.18 4.10 -2.24
N VAL A 83 -13.77 2.93 -2.20
CA VAL A 83 -14.12 2.23 -0.96
C VAL A 83 -13.45 0.86 -0.98
N LEU A 84 -12.73 0.54 0.07
CA LEU A 84 -12.23 -0.81 0.31
C LEU A 84 -13.28 -1.54 1.16
N PRO A 85 -13.85 -2.64 0.67
CA PRO A 85 -14.93 -3.30 1.40
C PRO A 85 -14.42 -3.92 2.71
N ALA A 86 -15.34 -4.06 3.66
CA ALA A 86 -15.07 -4.88 4.83
C ALA A 86 -14.81 -6.32 4.39
N GLY A 87 -13.87 -6.98 5.02
CA GLY A 87 -13.58 -8.37 4.67
C GLY A 87 -12.23 -8.85 5.17
N GLU A 88 -11.78 -9.91 4.54
CA GLU A 88 -10.56 -10.61 4.92
C GLU A 88 -9.37 -10.12 4.11
N TYR A 89 -8.28 -9.83 4.81
CA TYR A 89 -7.04 -9.31 4.23
C TYR A 89 -5.85 -10.09 4.77
N LEU A 90 -4.82 -10.19 3.95
CA LEU A 90 -3.49 -10.58 4.41
C LEU A 90 -2.70 -9.32 4.74
N ARG A 91 -1.95 -9.38 5.82
CA ARG A 91 -1.03 -8.33 6.23
C ARG A 91 0.35 -8.90 6.41
N ALA A 92 1.34 -8.21 5.85
CA ALA A 92 2.74 -8.57 6.01
C ALA A 92 3.56 -7.30 6.26
N PHE A 93 4.72 -7.49 6.87
CA PHE A 93 5.62 -6.38 7.17
C PHE A 93 6.98 -6.67 6.53
N SER A 94 7.55 -5.63 5.93
CA SER A 94 8.92 -5.65 5.44
C SER A 94 9.76 -4.73 6.33
N VAL A 95 10.89 -5.24 6.81
CA VAL A 95 11.86 -4.46 7.58
C VAL A 95 13.11 -4.27 6.73
N GLY A 96 13.52 -3.02 6.55
CA GLY A 96 14.67 -2.67 5.74
C GLY A 96 14.29 -1.87 4.51
N SER A 97 15.23 -1.78 3.57
CA SER A 97 15.05 -0.99 2.36
C SER A 97 14.09 -1.66 1.35
N TRP A 98 13.69 -0.92 0.35
CA TRP A 98 12.68 -1.34 -0.63
C TRP A 98 13.07 -2.56 -1.45
N ASP A 99 14.36 -2.86 -1.57
CA ASP A 99 14.82 -4.07 -2.24
C ASP A 99 14.37 -5.37 -1.55
N ARG A 100 13.91 -5.27 -0.31
CA ARG A 100 13.35 -6.39 0.44
C ARG A 100 11.88 -6.66 0.15
N LEU A 101 11.17 -5.74 -0.49
CA LEU A 101 9.74 -5.89 -0.77
C LEU A 101 9.44 -7.13 -1.63
N LYS A 102 10.29 -7.41 -2.60
CA LYS A 102 10.12 -8.58 -3.45
C LYS A 102 10.07 -9.87 -2.63
N ASP A 103 10.96 -10.02 -1.65
CA ASP A 103 10.99 -11.19 -0.79
C ASP A 103 9.71 -11.35 0.02
N VAL A 104 9.15 -10.22 0.49
CA VAL A 104 7.88 -10.22 1.23
C VAL A 104 6.72 -10.61 0.31
N TYR A 105 6.69 -10.13 -0.91
CA TYR A 105 5.67 -10.53 -1.87
C TYR A 105 5.77 -12.00 -2.25
N ASP A 106 6.99 -12.53 -2.40
CA ASP A 106 7.19 -13.96 -2.65
C ASP A 106 6.62 -14.79 -1.51
N ARG A 107 6.80 -14.36 -0.27
CA ARG A 107 6.21 -15.03 0.89
C ARG A 107 4.70 -14.90 0.95
N LEU A 108 4.14 -13.74 0.63
CA LEU A 108 2.69 -13.56 0.54
C LEU A 108 2.06 -14.51 -0.49
N LEU A 109 2.69 -14.63 -1.66
CA LEU A 109 2.22 -15.53 -2.70
C LEU A 109 2.34 -17.00 -2.29
N SER A 110 3.46 -17.40 -1.68
CA SER A 110 3.64 -18.76 -1.17
C SER A 110 2.63 -19.09 -0.08
N TYR A 111 2.44 -18.19 0.86
CA TYR A 111 1.45 -18.36 1.92
C TYR A 111 0.04 -18.52 1.34
N SER A 112 -0.33 -17.67 0.41
CA SER A 112 -1.67 -17.73 -0.20
C SER A 112 -1.88 -19.06 -0.94
N GLN A 113 -0.88 -19.54 -1.67
CA GLN A 113 -0.95 -20.83 -2.36
C GLN A 113 -1.10 -21.98 -1.36
N ASP A 114 -0.28 -21.99 -0.31
CA ASP A 114 -0.29 -23.06 0.70
C ASP A 114 -1.64 -23.11 1.44
N GLN A 115 -2.29 -21.97 1.63
CA GLN A 115 -3.55 -21.86 2.35
C GLN A 115 -4.79 -21.89 1.44
N GLY A 116 -4.60 -22.02 0.14
CA GLY A 116 -5.72 -22.02 -0.82
C GLY A 116 -6.43 -20.67 -0.95
N LEU A 117 -5.69 -19.58 -0.80
CA LEU A 117 -6.24 -18.24 -0.88
C LEU A 117 -5.93 -17.61 -2.24
N THR A 118 -6.84 -16.79 -2.73
CA THR A 118 -6.65 -16.02 -3.97
C THR A 118 -6.56 -14.54 -3.62
N LEU A 119 -5.43 -13.92 -3.89
CA LEU A 119 -5.26 -12.48 -3.69
C LEU A 119 -6.05 -11.72 -4.75
N THR A 120 -6.66 -10.59 -4.37
CA THR A 120 -7.51 -9.80 -5.26
C THR A 120 -7.18 -8.30 -5.16
N GLY A 121 -7.39 -7.58 -6.26
CA GLY A 121 -7.29 -6.13 -6.32
C GLY A 121 -5.87 -5.62 -6.29
N PHE A 122 -5.56 -4.85 -5.26
CA PHE A 122 -4.27 -4.18 -5.09
C PHE A 122 -3.64 -4.54 -3.75
N ALA A 123 -2.32 -4.54 -3.71
CA ALA A 123 -1.57 -4.51 -2.46
C ALA A 123 -1.31 -3.04 -2.09
N TYR A 124 -1.59 -2.70 -0.85
CA TYR A 124 -1.45 -1.36 -0.30
C TYR A 124 -0.23 -1.33 0.61
N GLU A 125 0.76 -0.53 0.23
CA GLU A 125 2.03 -0.41 0.95
C GLU A 125 2.08 0.91 1.71
N GLU A 126 2.36 0.84 3.00
CA GLU A 126 2.46 2.01 3.88
C GLU A 126 3.76 1.96 4.67
N GLY A 127 4.48 3.07 4.70
CA GLY A 127 5.60 3.23 5.63
C GLY A 127 5.05 3.58 7.02
N LEU A 128 5.45 2.83 8.03
CA LEU A 128 4.93 3.01 9.39
C LEU A 128 5.74 3.98 10.22
N ASN A 129 7.02 4.19 9.90
CA ASN A 129 7.95 4.94 10.74
C ASN A 129 8.81 5.93 9.96
N GLU A 130 8.36 6.40 8.80
CA GLU A 130 9.14 7.30 7.94
C GLU A 130 9.63 8.57 8.64
N MET A 131 8.79 9.13 9.51
CA MET A 131 9.10 10.37 10.20
C MET A 131 10.08 10.21 11.36
N ALA A 132 10.31 8.98 11.80
CA ALA A 132 11.17 8.67 12.95
C ALA A 132 12.53 8.09 12.56
N LEU A 133 12.77 7.86 11.27
CA LEU A 133 13.94 7.13 10.82
C LEU A 133 15.21 7.96 10.78
N ARG A 134 16.28 7.34 11.26
CA ARG A 134 17.65 7.83 11.09
C ARG A 134 18.44 6.96 10.11
N GLU A 135 18.07 5.68 9.98
CA GLU A 135 18.73 4.71 9.11
C GLU A 135 17.71 3.91 8.32
N ARG A 136 18.05 3.58 7.06
CA ARG A 136 17.17 2.83 6.17
C ARG A 136 16.91 1.40 6.63
N GLY A 137 17.83 0.82 7.41
CA GLY A 137 17.68 -0.54 7.93
C GLY A 137 16.51 -0.73 8.87
N ASP A 138 16.01 0.37 9.45
CA ASP A 138 14.90 0.36 10.40
C ASP A 138 13.55 0.68 9.76
N TYR A 139 13.50 0.87 8.44
CA TYR A 139 12.29 1.22 7.73
C TYR A 139 11.31 0.03 7.74
N ILE A 140 10.07 0.30 8.15
CA ILE A 140 9.01 -0.72 8.20
C ILE A 140 7.93 -0.36 7.19
N THR A 141 7.67 -1.28 6.27
CA THR A 141 6.57 -1.17 5.31
C THR A 141 5.52 -2.20 5.67
N MET A 142 4.27 -1.75 5.81
CA MET A 142 3.13 -2.64 6.00
C MET A 142 2.45 -2.87 4.65
N ILE A 143 2.23 -4.12 4.30
CA ILE A 143 1.54 -4.51 3.07
C ILE A 143 0.20 -5.15 3.46
N THR A 144 -0.88 -4.66 2.85
CA THR A 144 -2.23 -5.16 3.07
C THR A 144 -2.85 -5.51 1.72
N VAL A 145 -3.38 -6.71 1.57
CA VAL A 145 -4.00 -7.17 0.32
C VAL A 145 -5.21 -8.05 0.63
N ALA A 146 -6.30 -7.81 -0.09
CA ALA A 146 -7.52 -8.61 0.07
C ALA A 146 -7.35 -9.99 -0.54
N TYR A 147 -8.06 -10.97 0.04
CA TYR A 147 -8.09 -12.31 -0.51
C TYR A 147 -9.48 -12.93 -0.43
N THR A 148 -9.70 -13.93 -1.26
CA THR A 148 -10.87 -14.81 -1.20
C THR A 148 -10.41 -16.25 -1.03
N GLN A 149 -11.30 -17.09 -0.56
CA GLN A 149 -11.03 -18.53 -0.44
C GLN A 149 -11.60 -19.32 -1.59
#